data_c6e168391dee75f78e627ed4f55d7ea1
#
_entry.id   c6e168391dee75f78e627ed4f55d7ea1
#
_cell.length_a   1.000
_cell.length_b   1.000
_cell.length_c   1.000
_cell.angle_alpha   90.00
_cell.angle_beta   90.00
_cell.angle_gamma   90.00
#
_symmetry.space_group_name_H-M   'P 1'
#
loop_
_entity.id
_entity.type
_entity.pdbx_description
1 polymer ?
#
loop_
_entity_poly.entity_id
_entity_poly.type
_entity_poly.pdbx_seq_one_letter_code
_entity_poly.pdbx_strand_id
1 'polypeptide(L)'
;MAKKVLIISTSLRGGSNSDILANECAKGAKEAGHDVELLSLKGKDIKYCIGCLSCQRNGMCVLKDDVADIMAKVKDAEVIVYATPIYYYEMCGQMKTLLDRLNPLYSTDYSFRDIYMIATAAENDESAFEKAYNGLQGWVDCFEKASLKGMVGGGGIDAANIAACHAYVMKKAYELGKKL
;
A
#
# COMPACT_ATOMS: atom_id res chain seq x y z
N MET A 1 2.67 8.10 20.72
CA MET A 1 4.01 8.46 20.23
C MET A 1 3.97 8.63 18.72
N ALA A 2 4.76 9.56 18.15
CA ALA A 2 4.85 9.68 16.70
C ALA A 2 5.43 8.40 16.10
N LYS A 3 4.83 7.90 15.03
CA LYS A 3 5.29 6.73 14.27
C LYS A 3 5.78 7.18 12.88
N LYS A 4 6.67 6.39 12.27
CA LYS A 4 7.02 6.52 10.86
C LYS A 4 5.97 5.81 10.02
N VAL A 5 5.20 6.56 9.25
CA VAL A 5 4.10 6.06 8.42
C VAL A 5 4.47 6.18 6.95
N LEU A 6 4.49 5.08 6.23
CA LEU A 6 4.67 5.04 4.79
C LEU A 6 3.34 4.71 4.10
N ILE A 7 2.84 5.63 3.29
CA ILE A 7 1.65 5.40 2.46
C ILE A 7 2.11 5.21 1.02
N ILE A 8 1.82 4.05 0.42
CA ILE A 8 2.23 3.71 -0.93
C ILE A 8 1.02 3.70 -1.86
N SER A 9 0.94 4.69 -2.75
CA SER A 9 -0.05 4.68 -3.82
C SER A 9 0.46 3.90 -5.02
N THR A 10 -0.32 2.90 -5.44
CA THR A 10 0.09 1.93 -6.47
C THR A 10 -0.57 2.17 -7.82
N SER A 11 -1.47 3.13 -7.93
CA SER A 11 -2.13 3.49 -9.18
C SER A 11 -1.21 4.29 -10.10
N LEU A 12 -1.22 3.96 -11.40
CA LEU A 12 -0.50 4.74 -12.41
C LEU A 12 -1.42 5.74 -13.15
N ARG A 13 -2.71 5.74 -12.83
CA ARG A 13 -3.71 6.60 -13.47
C ARG A 13 -3.53 8.06 -13.03
N GLY A 14 -3.62 9.00 -13.96
CA GLY A 14 -3.79 10.42 -13.62
C GLY A 14 -5.16 10.63 -12.97
N GLY A 15 -5.25 11.41 -11.87
CA GLY A 15 -6.50 11.62 -11.13
C GLY A 15 -7.02 10.33 -10.47
N SER A 16 -6.12 9.51 -9.96
CA SER A 16 -6.44 8.25 -9.31
C SER A 16 -7.25 8.45 -8.03
N ASN A 17 -8.32 7.70 -7.91
CA ASN A 17 -9.17 7.72 -6.71
C ASN A 17 -8.45 7.15 -5.48
N SER A 18 -7.63 6.11 -5.64
CA SER A 18 -6.81 5.59 -4.55
C SER A 18 -5.73 6.59 -4.10
N ASP A 19 -5.17 7.42 -5.02
CA ASP A 19 -4.26 8.51 -4.66
C ASP A 19 -4.98 9.58 -3.82
N ILE A 20 -6.21 9.93 -4.18
CA ILE A 20 -7.00 10.92 -3.43
C ILE A 20 -7.22 10.43 -2.00
N LEU A 21 -7.63 9.17 -1.82
CA LEU A 21 -7.85 8.61 -0.49
C LEU A 21 -6.54 8.43 0.29
N ALA A 22 -5.43 8.09 -0.39
CA ALA A 22 -4.09 8.02 0.22
C ALA A 22 -3.65 9.38 0.76
N ASN A 23 -3.89 10.47 -0.01
CA ASN A 23 -3.60 11.84 0.43
C ASN A 23 -4.45 12.23 1.64
N GLU A 24 -5.72 11.87 1.66
CA GLU A 24 -6.60 12.19 2.80
C GLU A 24 -6.19 11.41 4.06
N CYS A 25 -5.78 10.16 3.92
CA CYS A 25 -5.18 9.38 5.00
C CYS A 25 -3.88 10.04 5.50
N ALA A 26 -3.00 10.45 4.60
CA ALA A 26 -1.75 11.15 4.95
C ALA A 26 -2.01 12.45 5.73
N LYS A 27 -3.06 13.19 5.37
CA LYS A 27 -3.48 14.38 6.09
C LYS A 27 -3.89 14.05 7.53
N GLY A 28 -4.75 13.04 7.70
CA GLY A 28 -5.17 12.60 9.05
C GLY A 28 -3.98 12.15 9.90
N ALA A 29 -3.05 11.38 9.33
CA ALA A 29 -1.87 10.90 10.04
C ALA A 29 -0.91 12.04 10.45
N LYS A 30 -0.70 13.02 9.57
CA LYS A 30 0.11 14.23 9.90
C LYS A 30 -0.53 15.05 11.01
N GLU A 31 -1.85 15.23 10.99
CA GLU A 31 -2.57 15.94 12.04
C GLU A 31 -2.56 15.20 13.39
N ALA A 32 -2.41 13.87 13.37
CA ALA A 32 -2.18 13.05 14.56
C ALA A 32 -0.74 13.12 15.09
N GLY A 33 0.17 13.80 14.37
CA GLY A 33 1.56 14.02 14.79
C GLY A 33 2.53 12.92 14.34
N HIS A 34 2.15 12.11 13.35
CA HIS A 34 3.04 11.10 12.77
C HIS A 34 4.02 11.69 11.75
N ASP A 35 5.18 11.04 11.59
CA ASP A 35 6.11 11.29 10.48
C ASP A 35 5.62 10.51 9.24
N VAL A 36 5.09 11.22 8.25
CA VAL A 36 4.33 10.61 7.13
C VAL A 36 5.02 10.88 5.81
N GLU A 37 5.41 9.80 5.14
CA GLU A 37 5.82 9.81 3.74
C GLU A 37 4.70 9.22 2.85
N LEU A 38 4.36 9.95 1.78
CA LEU A 38 3.49 9.47 0.70
C LEU A 38 4.35 9.19 -0.53
N LEU A 39 4.38 7.92 -0.95
CA LEU A 39 5.13 7.44 -2.09
C LEU A 39 4.18 6.97 -3.20
N SER A 40 4.35 7.45 -4.42
CA SER A 40 3.63 6.97 -5.59
C SER A 40 4.50 6.07 -6.44
N LEU A 41 3.93 4.96 -6.93
CA LEU A 41 4.60 4.10 -7.92
C LEU A 41 4.54 4.68 -9.34
N LYS A 42 3.81 5.76 -9.55
CA LYS A 42 3.75 6.43 -10.86
C LYS A 42 5.12 6.95 -11.25
N GLY A 43 5.58 6.56 -12.44
CA GLY A 43 6.89 6.93 -12.96
C GLY A 43 8.07 6.15 -12.37
N LYS A 44 7.82 5.14 -11.53
CA LYS A 44 8.85 4.24 -11.01
C LYS A 44 9.13 3.08 -11.96
N ASP A 45 10.41 2.77 -12.15
CA ASP A 45 10.84 1.53 -12.82
C ASP A 45 10.82 0.39 -11.80
N ILE A 46 9.90 -0.56 -11.99
CA ILE A 46 9.74 -1.74 -11.12
C ILE A 46 9.67 -2.98 -12.01
N LYS A 47 10.77 -3.70 -12.11
CA LYS A 47 10.85 -4.95 -12.87
C LYS A 47 10.18 -6.09 -12.12
N TYR A 48 9.72 -7.09 -12.85
CA TYR A 48 9.10 -8.28 -12.27
C TYR A 48 10.12 -9.14 -11.53
N CYS A 49 9.71 -9.76 -10.43
CA CYS A 49 10.52 -10.76 -9.75
C CYS A 49 10.75 -11.97 -10.67
N ILE A 50 11.99 -12.41 -10.79
CA ILE A 50 12.37 -13.58 -11.62
C ILE A 50 12.55 -14.86 -10.79
N GLY A 51 12.23 -14.83 -9.50
CA GLY A 51 12.28 -16.02 -8.64
C GLY A 51 13.69 -16.62 -8.40
N CYS A 52 14.76 -15.85 -8.61
CA CYS A 52 16.14 -16.36 -8.52
C CYS A 52 16.64 -16.61 -7.10
N LEU A 53 15.93 -16.19 -6.07
CA LEU A 53 16.22 -16.32 -4.64
C LEU A 53 17.58 -15.77 -4.18
N SER A 54 18.28 -15.00 -5.01
CA SER A 54 19.55 -14.36 -4.63
C SER A 54 19.41 -13.46 -3.41
N CYS A 55 18.26 -12.80 -3.26
CA CYS A 55 17.97 -11.92 -2.14
C CYS A 55 17.91 -12.64 -0.77
N GLN A 56 17.54 -13.92 -0.75
CA GLN A 56 17.55 -14.72 0.49
C GLN A 56 18.98 -15.02 0.96
N ARG A 57 19.95 -15.03 0.04
CA ARG A 57 21.37 -15.29 0.36
C ARG A 57 22.13 -14.03 0.67
N ASN A 58 21.84 -12.93 -0.04
CA ASN A 58 22.63 -11.71 -0.02
C ASN A 58 21.92 -10.52 0.64
N GLY A 59 20.64 -10.68 1.04
CA GLY A 59 19.80 -9.61 1.58
C GLY A 59 19.42 -8.51 0.56
N MET A 60 19.79 -8.68 -0.73
CA MET A 60 19.58 -7.69 -1.78
C MET A 60 19.07 -8.32 -3.08
N CYS A 61 18.23 -7.58 -3.81
CA CYS A 61 17.78 -8.00 -5.13
C CYS A 61 18.87 -7.75 -6.17
N VAL A 62 19.01 -8.69 -7.13
CA VAL A 62 19.96 -8.54 -8.26
C VAL A 62 19.47 -7.56 -9.32
N LEU A 63 18.17 -7.30 -9.39
CA LEU A 63 17.58 -6.36 -10.34
C LEU A 63 17.88 -4.92 -9.91
N LYS A 64 18.32 -4.12 -10.87
CA LYS A 64 18.63 -2.69 -10.69
C LYS A 64 17.45 -1.87 -11.18
N ASP A 65 16.71 -1.27 -10.26
CA ASP A 65 15.53 -0.43 -10.47
C ASP A 65 15.17 0.33 -9.19
N ASP A 66 14.04 1.05 -9.17
CA ASP A 66 13.60 1.88 -8.04
C ASP A 66 13.21 1.08 -6.78
N VAL A 67 13.11 -0.25 -6.87
CA VAL A 67 12.65 -1.07 -5.72
C VAL A 67 13.62 -1.03 -4.56
N ALA A 68 14.93 -0.87 -4.80
CA ALA A 68 15.91 -0.81 -3.71
C ALA A 68 15.62 0.35 -2.75
N ASP A 69 15.31 1.53 -3.28
CA ASP A 69 14.98 2.72 -2.50
C ASP A 69 13.60 2.59 -1.81
N ILE A 70 12.61 2.03 -2.54
CA ILE A 70 11.28 1.76 -1.97
C ILE A 70 11.38 0.76 -0.81
N MET A 71 12.15 -0.30 -0.98
CA MET A 71 12.35 -1.34 0.03
C MET A 71 13.01 -0.77 1.29
N ALA A 72 13.98 0.14 1.17
CA ALA A 72 14.61 0.79 2.32
C ALA A 72 13.57 1.56 3.14
N LYS A 73 12.65 2.29 2.48
CA LYS A 73 11.54 3.01 3.13
C LYS A 73 10.54 2.07 3.80
N VAL A 74 10.16 0.98 3.11
CA VAL A 74 9.28 -0.06 3.67
C VAL A 74 9.89 -0.69 4.91
N LYS A 75 11.18 -1.00 4.87
CA LYS A 75 11.92 -1.59 6.01
C LYS A 75 11.91 -0.70 7.25
N ASP A 76 12.06 0.62 7.05
CA ASP A 76 12.20 1.61 8.13
C ASP A 76 10.84 2.11 8.67
N ALA A 77 9.76 1.98 7.91
CA ALA A 77 8.43 2.37 8.34
C ALA A 77 7.91 1.48 9.48
N GLU A 78 7.20 2.07 10.44
CA GLU A 78 6.52 1.33 11.52
C GLU A 78 5.08 0.96 11.11
N VAL A 79 4.46 1.80 10.28
CA VAL A 79 3.12 1.60 9.71
C VAL A 79 3.19 1.72 8.20
N ILE A 80 2.54 0.81 7.49
CA ILE A 80 2.44 0.84 6.03
C ILE A 80 0.97 0.87 5.63
N VAL A 81 0.61 1.79 4.73
CA VAL A 81 -0.71 1.83 4.09
C VAL A 81 -0.53 1.63 2.59
N TYR A 82 -1.05 0.54 2.06
CA TYR A 82 -1.09 0.30 0.62
C TYR A 82 -2.40 0.83 0.03
N ALA A 83 -2.32 1.75 -0.92
CA ALA A 83 -3.47 2.29 -1.63
C ALA A 83 -3.49 1.76 -3.07
N THR A 84 -4.57 1.04 -3.45
CA THR A 84 -4.66 0.33 -4.72
C THR A 84 -6.03 0.48 -5.37
N PRO A 85 -6.11 0.62 -6.71
CA PRO A 85 -7.35 0.34 -7.43
C PRO A 85 -7.57 -1.16 -7.50
N ILE A 86 -8.84 -1.58 -7.52
CA ILE A 86 -9.23 -2.97 -7.74
C ILE A 86 -9.42 -3.21 -9.22
N TYR A 87 -8.73 -4.21 -9.76
CA TYR A 87 -8.89 -4.69 -11.12
C TYR A 87 -9.22 -6.18 -11.09
N TYR A 88 -10.36 -6.58 -11.66
CA TYR A 88 -10.83 -7.96 -11.62
C TYR A 88 -10.87 -8.57 -10.21
N TYR A 89 -11.38 -7.78 -9.24
CA TYR A 89 -11.51 -8.15 -7.82
C TYR A 89 -10.19 -8.33 -7.07
N GLU A 90 -9.06 -7.93 -7.66
CA GLU A 90 -7.73 -8.05 -7.08
C GLU A 90 -7.01 -6.70 -7.00
N MET A 91 -5.95 -6.63 -6.19
CA MET A 91 -5.04 -5.50 -6.20
C MET A 91 -4.44 -5.30 -7.59
N CYS A 92 -4.11 -4.08 -7.95
CA CYS A 92 -3.50 -3.82 -9.25
C CYS A 92 -2.14 -4.53 -9.40
N GLY A 93 -1.78 -4.87 -10.63
CA GLY A 93 -0.54 -5.59 -10.95
C GLY A 93 0.72 -4.90 -10.43
N GLN A 94 0.73 -3.56 -10.39
CA GLN A 94 1.85 -2.77 -9.87
C GLN A 94 2.09 -3.02 -8.38
N MET A 95 1.00 -3.08 -7.59
CA MET A 95 1.10 -3.42 -6.17
C MET A 95 1.64 -4.84 -5.99
N LYS A 96 1.06 -5.82 -6.70
CA LYS A 96 1.52 -7.21 -6.61
C LYS A 96 2.99 -7.35 -7.01
N THR A 97 3.41 -6.66 -8.08
CA THR A 97 4.81 -6.65 -8.51
C THR A 97 5.72 -6.08 -7.41
N LEU A 98 5.33 -4.99 -6.76
CA LEU A 98 6.09 -4.44 -5.64
C LEU A 98 6.19 -5.45 -4.49
N LEU A 99 5.08 -6.06 -4.06
CA LEU A 99 5.07 -7.04 -2.98
C LEU A 99 6.02 -8.22 -3.27
N ASP A 100 6.02 -8.75 -4.50
CA ASP A 100 6.94 -9.82 -4.93
C ASP A 100 8.40 -9.38 -4.87
N ARG A 101 8.67 -8.10 -5.13
CA ARG A 101 10.01 -7.52 -5.13
C ARG A 101 10.51 -7.15 -3.73
N LEU A 102 9.63 -7.10 -2.73
CA LEU A 102 9.99 -6.91 -1.32
C LEU A 102 10.48 -8.21 -0.64
N ASN A 103 10.66 -9.29 -1.39
CA ASN A 103 11.14 -10.58 -0.89
C ASN A 103 12.47 -10.52 -0.07
N PRO A 104 13.43 -9.58 -0.32
CA PRO A 104 14.60 -9.44 0.55
C PRO A 104 14.27 -9.14 2.01
N LEU A 105 13.12 -8.52 2.30
CA LEU A 105 12.70 -8.19 3.67
C LEU A 105 12.38 -9.43 4.51
N TYR A 106 12.05 -10.56 3.88
CA TYR A 106 11.74 -11.81 4.56
C TYR A 106 12.90 -12.33 5.45
N SER A 107 14.13 -12.10 5.03
CA SER A 107 15.35 -12.54 5.74
C SER A 107 16.06 -11.42 6.50
N THR A 108 15.48 -10.22 6.58
CA THR A 108 16.09 -9.07 7.26
C THR A 108 15.25 -8.61 8.44
N ASP A 109 15.86 -7.85 9.35
CA ASP A 109 15.08 -7.14 10.37
C ASP A 109 14.32 -5.97 9.72
N TYR A 110 13.08 -5.74 10.16
CA TYR A 110 12.18 -4.71 9.64
C TYR A 110 11.42 -4.05 10.80
N SER A 111 11.02 -2.77 10.59
CA SER A 111 10.36 -1.97 11.62
C SER A 111 8.84 -2.08 11.58
N PHE A 112 8.23 -2.38 10.43
CA PHE A 112 6.78 -2.36 10.28
C PHE A 112 6.06 -3.40 11.15
N ARG A 113 4.94 -2.95 11.73
CA ARG A 113 4.05 -3.76 12.60
C ARG A 113 2.62 -3.73 12.11
N ASP A 114 2.13 -2.55 11.80
CA ASP A 114 0.74 -2.33 11.44
C ASP A 114 0.64 -2.07 9.93
N ILE A 115 -0.13 -2.87 9.22
CA ILE A 115 -0.36 -2.74 7.79
C ILE A 115 -1.83 -2.49 7.55
N TYR A 116 -2.13 -1.58 6.64
CA TYR A 116 -3.49 -1.20 6.24
C TYR A 116 -3.61 -1.18 4.73
N MET A 117 -4.85 -1.28 4.25
CA MET A 117 -5.19 -1.17 2.84
C MET A 117 -6.19 -0.05 2.61
N ILE A 118 -6.01 0.71 1.55
CA ILE A 118 -7.02 1.58 0.96
C ILE A 118 -7.29 1.03 -0.43
N ALA A 119 -8.54 0.75 -0.76
CA ALA A 119 -8.89 0.19 -2.06
C ALA A 119 -10.06 0.95 -2.70
N THR A 120 -10.03 1.11 -4.03
CA THR A 120 -11.13 1.72 -4.80
C THR A 120 -11.57 0.79 -5.92
N ALA A 121 -12.90 0.63 -6.09
CA ALA A 121 -13.51 -0.25 -7.08
C ALA A 121 -14.67 0.44 -7.79
N ALA A 122 -14.96 0.02 -9.03
CA ALA A 122 -16.18 0.39 -9.73
C ALA A 122 -17.41 -0.23 -9.07
N GLU A 123 -17.29 -1.48 -8.63
CA GLU A 123 -18.36 -2.19 -7.91
C GLU A 123 -18.64 -1.55 -6.54
N ASN A 124 -19.93 -1.43 -6.21
CA ASN A 124 -20.36 -0.90 -4.92
C ASN A 124 -20.74 -2.02 -3.93
N ASP A 125 -19.97 -3.09 -3.93
CA ASP A 125 -20.14 -4.24 -3.05
C ASP A 125 -18.87 -4.48 -2.26
N GLU A 126 -18.97 -4.77 -0.96
CA GLU A 126 -17.81 -5.01 -0.10
C GLU A 126 -17.02 -6.24 -0.53
N SER A 127 -17.66 -7.25 -1.13
CA SER A 127 -17.00 -8.44 -1.66
C SER A 127 -15.99 -8.13 -2.78
N ALA A 128 -16.12 -6.96 -3.44
CA ALA A 128 -15.18 -6.52 -4.46
C ALA A 128 -13.74 -6.36 -3.95
N PHE A 129 -13.55 -6.22 -2.65
CA PHE A 129 -12.26 -6.00 -2.02
C PHE A 129 -11.64 -7.25 -1.39
N GLU A 130 -12.44 -8.31 -1.15
CA GLU A 130 -12.05 -9.48 -0.36
C GLU A 130 -10.80 -10.18 -0.90
N LYS A 131 -10.72 -10.40 -2.22
CA LYS A 131 -9.58 -11.11 -2.81
C LYS A 131 -8.30 -10.30 -2.67
N ALA A 132 -8.36 -8.99 -2.94
CA ALA A 132 -7.22 -8.11 -2.78
C ALA A 132 -6.76 -8.01 -1.31
N TYR A 133 -7.70 -7.96 -0.37
CA TYR A 133 -7.41 -7.96 1.05
C TYR A 133 -6.75 -9.28 1.48
N ASN A 134 -7.30 -10.42 1.07
CA ASN A 134 -6.74 -11.73 1.35
C ASN A 134 -5.37 -11.94 0.68
N GLY A 135 -5.17 -11.41 -0.54
CA GLY A 135 -3.87 -11.41 -1.20
C GLY A 135 -2.80 -10.63 -0.42
N LEU A 136 -3.17 -9.45 0.12
CA LEU A 136 -2.28 -8.68 0.99
C LEU A 136 -2.06 -9.41 2.33
N GLN A 137 -3.10 -10.02 2.91
CA GLN A 137 -2.97 -10.82 4.14
C GLN A 137 -1.93 -11.94 3.95
N GLY A 138 -1.97 -12.67 2.83
CA GLY A 138 -0.99 -13.72 2.53
C GLY A 138 0.46 -13.20 2.47
N TRP A 139 0.68 -11.96 2.00
CA TRP A 139 1.99 -11.34 2.07
C TRP A 139 2.37 -10.98 3.51
N VAL A 140 1.43 -10.42 4.29
CA VAL A 140 1.67 -10.03 5.69
C VAL A 140 1.97 -11.24 6.56
N ASP A 141 1.32 -12.38 6.34
CA ASP A 141 1.52 -13.63 7.09
C ASP A 141 2.96 -14.19 6.96
N CYS A 142 3.71 -13.72 5.96
CA CYS A 142 5.13 -14.05 5.84
C CYS A 142 6.02 -13.25 6.82
N PHE A 143 5.48 -12.31 7.59
CA PHE A 143 6.22 -11.42 8.48
C PHE A 143 5.70 -11.53 9.92
N GLU A 144 6.37 -12.32 10.75
CA GLU A 144 5.93 -12.68 12.12
C GLU A 144 5.59 -11.49 13.02
N LYS A 145 6.26 -10.34 12.81
CA LYS A 145 6.07 -9.13 13.62
C LYS A 145 4.98 -8.20 13.09
N ALA A 146 4.41 -8.49 11.92
CA ALA A 146 3.45 -7.63 11.23
C ALA A 146 2.02 -8.16 11.34
N SER A 147 1.04 -7.28 11.21
CA SER A 147 -0.39 -7.63 11.18
C SER A 147 -1.13 -6.72 10.22
N LEU A 148 -2.04 -7.29 9.44
CA LEU A 148 -3.01 -6.54 8.65
C LEU A 148 -4.15 -6.08 9.56
N LYS A 149 -4.26 -4.77 9.78
CA LYS A 149 -5.14 -4.16 10.79
C LYS A 149 -6.51 -3.75 10.27
N GLY A 150 -6.63 -3.60 8.95
CA GLY A 150 -7.91 -3.22 8.36
C GLY A 150 -7.79 -2.56 7.01
N MET A 151 -8.95 -2.18 6.48
CA MET A 151 -9.07 -1.61 5.15
C MET A 151 -10.10 -0.47 5.11
N VAL A 152 -9.87 0.47 4.21
CA VAL A 152 -10.87 1.43 3.74
C VAL A 152 -11.20 1.09 2.29
N GLY A 153 -12.41 0.62 2.04
CA GLY A 153 -12.95 0.37 0.70
C GLY A 153 -13.80 1.53 0.20
N GLY A 154 -13.53 1.99 -1.03
CA GLY A 154 -14.35 2.94 -1.77
C GLY A 154 -14.96 2.27 -3.00
N GLY A 155 -16.18 1.74 -2.86
CA GLY A 155 -16.96 1.17 -3.94
C GLY A 155 -17.75 2.22 -4.73
N GLY A 156 -18.15 1.89 -5.98
CA GLY A 156 -18.87 2.79 -6.87
C GLY A 156 -18.03 3.97 -7.39
N ILE A 157 -16.71 3.84 -7.37
CA ILE A 157 -15.76 4.91 -7.68
C ILE A 157 -14.95 4.53 -8.93
N ASP A 158 -15.54 4.71 -10.11
CA ASP A 158 -14.94 4.32 -11.39
C ASP A 158 -14.27 5.49 -12.14
N ALA A 159 -14.96 6.62 -12.29
CA ALA A 159 -14.41 7.76 -13.01
C ALA A 159 -13.23 8.40 -12.28
N ALA A 160 -12.30 9.01 -13.04
CA ALA A 160 -11.17 9.72 -12.44
C ALA A 160 -11.62 10.90 -11.56
N ASN A 161 -10.93 11.15 -10.47
CA ASN A 161 -11.17 12.24 -9.52
C ASN A 161 -12.53 12.19 -8.78
N ILE A 162 -13.32 11.13 -8.93
CA ILE A 162 -14.68 11.11 -8.34
C ILE A 162 -14.63 10.83 -6.82
N ALA A 163 -13.56 10.22 -6.30
CA ALA A 163 -13.44 9.95 -4.87
C ALA A 163 -13.58 11.21 -4.01
N ALA A 164 -13.14 12.37 -4.50
CA ALA A 164 -13.28 13.65 -3.82
C ALA A 164 -14.75 14.06 -3.57
N CYS A 165 -15.69 13.52 -4.36
CA CYS A 165 -17.13 13.77 -4.21
C CYS A 165 -17.80 12.78 -3.25
N HIS A 166 -17.09 11.72 -2.81
CA HIS A 166 -17.60 10.70 -1.90
C HIS A 166 -17.21 11.00 -0.45
N ALA A 167 -17.89 11.96 0.17
CA ALA A 167 -17.57 12.47 1.52
C ALA A 167 -17.41 11.38 2.58
N TYR A 168 -18.20 10.30 2.51
CA TYR A 168 -18.13 9.19 3.44
C TYR A 168 -16.79 8.43 3.36
N VAL A 169 -16.35 8.10 2.16
CA VAL A 169 -15.08 7.37 1.96
C VAL A 169 -13.89 8.28 2.26
N MET A 170 -13.94 9.55 1.87
CA MET A 170 -12.95 10.56 2.24
C MET A 170 -12.77 10.66 3.76
N LYS A 171 -13.89 10.74 4.49
CA LYS A 171 -13.87 10.75 5.95
C LYS A 171 -13.26 9.46 6.51
N LYS A 172 -13.63 8.28 5.99
CA LYS A 172 -13.02 7.01 6.44
C LYS A 172 -11.50 6.98 6.24
N ALA A 173 -11.01 7.46 5.10
CA ALA A 173 -9.58 7.53 4.83
C ALA A 173 -8.85 8.49 5.78
N TYR A 174 -9.42 9.65 6.04
CA TYR A 174 -8.89 10.61 7.01
C TYR A 174 -8.86 10.03 8.43
N GLU A 175 -9.97 9.42 8.89
CA GLU A 175 -10.08 8.81 10.22
C GLU A 175 -9.14 7.61 10.37
N LEU A 176 -8.90 6.86 9.29
CA LEU A 176 -7.84 5.84 9.29
C LEU A 176 -6.50 6.50 9.62
N GLY A 177 -6.12 7.56 8.91
CA GLY A 177 -4.87 8.28 9.17
C GLY A 177 -4.73 8.76 10.60
N LYS A 178 -5.81 9.25 11.20
CA LYS A 178 -5.83 9.71 12.60
C LYS A 178 -5.64 8.61 13.63
N LYS A 179 -5.87 7.36 13.27
CA LYS A 179 -5.79 6.20 14.18
C LYS A 179 -4.49 5.41 14.06
N LEU A 180 -3.63 5.70 13.09
CA LEU A 180 -2.35 5.00 12.91
C LEU A 180 -1.38 5.24 14.10
#